data_e6e23a59902b082ee5a778ef7b8a9aff
#
_entry.id   e6e23a59902b082ee5a778ef7b8a9aff
#
_cell.length_a   1.000
_cell.length_b   1.000
_cell.length_c   1.000
_cell.angle_alpha   90.00
_cell.angle_beta   90.00
_cell.angle_gamma   90.00
#
_symmetry.space_group_name_H-M   'P 1'
#
loop_
_entity.id
_entity.type
_entity.pdbx_description
1 polymer ?
#
loop_
_entity_poly.entity_id
_entity_poly.type
_entity_poly.pdbx_seq_one_letter_code
_entity_poly.pdbx_strand_id
1 'polypeptide(L)'
;IDETDVPAVSVGDRAMVRIDAYSRRGFPGRVVRIANSALRGGAQESAGFRVVIALDRPPEGLRPELSASADVRVEERHRVLSVPILALTVRGPGGGPVGRTRGTEGVWVVRDNQAAFVPVQVGITGEQHFEVKAGLRAGDLVVAGPYDAVRSLKPGDVVRSEAAAEAEKK
;
A
#
# COMPACT_ATOMS: atom_id res chain seq x y z
N ILE A 1 17.41 6.88 -5.22
CA ILE A 1 16.59 6.29 -4.13
C ILE A 1 17.16 6.79 -2.80
N ASP A 2 16.27 7.11 -1.88
CA ASP A 2 16.62 7.55 -0.52
C ASP A 2 17.33 6.45 0.28
N GLU A 3 18.12 6.87 1.28
CA GLU A 3 18.87 5.95 2.15
C GLU A 3 17.95 4.98 2.92
N THR A 4 16.74 5.42 3.25
CA THR A 4 15.76 4.60 3.98
C THR A 4 15.17 3.48 3.13
N ASP A 5 15.10 3.65 1.82
CA ASP A 5 14.46 2.72 0.89
C ASP A 5 15.46 1.73 0.25
N VAL A 6 16.74 2.10 0.19
CA VAL A 6 17.80 1.27 -0.43
C VAL A 6 17.86 -0.15 0.12
N PRO A 7 17.73 -0.40 1.46
CA PRO A 7 17.81 -1.75 2.00
C PRO A 7 16.72 -2.69 1.49
N ALA A 8 15.59 -2.15 1.01
CA ALA A 8 14.49 -2.93 0.47
C ALA A 8 14.69 -3.31 -1.01
N VAL A 9 15.61 -2.63 -1.72
CA VAL A 9 15.84 -2.83 -3.16
C VAL A 9 16.96 -3.82 -3.40
N SER A 10 16.74 -4.77 -4.31
CA SER A 10 17.72 -5.78 -4.69
C SER A 10 17.98 -5.78 -6.19
N VAL A 11 19.20 -6.19 -6.58
CA VAL A 11 19.51 -6.43 -7.99
C VAL A 11 18.64 -7.58 -8.51
N GLY A 12 17.97 -7.35 -9.63
CA GLY A 12 16.99 -8.28 -10.21
C GLY A 12 15.54 -7.86 -9.99
N ASP A 13 15.25 -6.93 -9.08
CA ASP A 13 13.91 -6.43 -8.83
C ASP A 13 13.30 -5.85 -10.10
N ARG A 14 12.02 -6.15 -10.31
CA ARG A 14 11.27 -5.61 -11.43
C ARG A 14 10.96 -4.14 -11.21
N ALA A 15 11.05 -3.37 -12.30
CA ALA A 15 10.72 -1.97 -12.28
C ALA A 15 9.80 -1.60 -13.45
N MET A 16 8.97 -0.59 -13.23
CA MET A 16 8.18 0.06 -14.27
C MET A 16 8.71 1.48 -14.44
N VAL A 17 9.30 1.77 -15.59
CA VAL A 17 9.89 3.07 -15.89
C VAL A 17 8.95 3.87 -16.75
N ARG A 18 8.65 5.09 -16.33
CA ARG A 18 7.91 6.10 -17.09
C ARG A 18 8.87 7.19 -17.52
N ILE A 19 9.02 7.37 -18.82
CA ILE A 19 9.88 8.40 -19.41
C ILE A 19 8.99 9.58 -19.82
N ASP A 20 9.29 10.78 -19.36
CA ASP A 20 8.42 11.94 -19.54
C ASP A 20 8.12 12.25 -21.01
N ALA A 21 9.10 12.06 -21.89
CA ALA A 21 8.91 12.20 -23.32
C ALA A 21 7.94 11.17 -23.95
N TYR A 22 7.62 10.09 -23.23
CA TYR A 22 6.71 9.02 -23.66
C TYR A 22 5.59 8.80 -22.65
N SER A 23 4.96 9.88 -22.19
CA SER A 23 4.06 10.01 -21.04
C SER A 23 2.88 9.02 -20.95
N ARG A 24 2.55 8.32 -22.04
CA ARG A 24 1.45 7.32 -22.08
C ARG A 24 1.92 5.88 -21.98
N ARG A 25 3.21 5.60 -21.84
CA ARG A 25 3.77 4.25 -21.83
C ARG A 25 4.67 4.03 -20.63
N GLY A 26 4.42 2.95 -19.91
CA GLY A 26 5.37 2.38 -18.97
C GLY A 26 6.25 1.35 -19.68
N PHE A 27 7.53 1.36 -19.36
CA PHE A 27 8.52 0.44 -19.91
C PHE A 27 8.99 -0.50 -18.79
N PRO A 28 8.74 -1.81 -18.92
CA PRO A 28 9.24 -2.77 -17.94
C PRO A 28 10.76 -2.84 -17.98
N GLY A 29 11.34 -3.01 -16.81
CA GLY A 29 12.79 -3.12 -16.65
C GLY A 29 13.15 -3.85 -15.36
N ARG A 30 14.43 -3.93 -15.08
CA ARG A 30 14.98 -4.57 -13.88
C ARG A 30 16.13 -3.77 -13.31
N VAL A 31 16.26 -3.81 -11.99
CA VAL A 31 17.43 -3.30 -11.28
C VAL A 31 18.64 -4.15 -11.64
N VAL A 32 19.66 -3.55 -12.23
CA VAL A 32 20.89 -4.23 -12.63
C VAL A 32 22.08 -3.85 -11.75
N ARG A 33 22.03 -2.71 -11.10
CA ARG A 33 23.09 -2.26 -10.20
C ARG A 33 22.57 -1.27 -9.18
N ILE A 34 23.07 -1.38 -7.96
CA ILE A 34 22.88 -0.43 -6.87
C ILE A 34 24.27 0.07 -6.47
N ALA A 35 24.45 1.38 -6.37
CA ALA A 35 25.74 1.94 -5.94
C ALA A 35 25.97 1.67 -4.44
N ASN A 36 27.21 1.36 -4.09
CA ASN A 36 27.60 1.08 -2.70
C ASN A 36 27.86 2.36 -1.87
N SER A 37 27.78 3.53 -2.49
CA SER A 37 27.98 4.81 -1.83
C SER A 37 26.88 5.79 -2.22
N ALA A 38 26.45 6.58 -1.24
CA ALA A 38 25.54 7.66 -1.49
C ALA A 38 26.20 8.75 -2.37
N LEU A 39 25.44 9.27 -3.32
CA LEU A 39 25.77 10.52 -3.97
C LEU A 39 25.44 11.64 -2.98
N ARG A 40 26.47 12.34 -2.52
CA ARG A 40 26.28 13.56 -1.76
C ARG A 40 26.16 14.69 -2.78
N GLY A 41 24.97 15.18 -3.00
CA GLY A 41 24.74 16.51 -3.57
C GLY A 41 25.25 17.58 -2.61
N GLY A 42 25.22 18.85 -3.03
CA GLY A 42 25.67 19.96 -2.18
C GLY A 42 24.97 20.00 -0.83
N ALA A 43 25.34 20.95 0.02
CA ALA A 43 25.01 21.02 1.46
C ALA A 43 23.50 20.96 1.87
N GLN A 44 22.57 20.82 0.93
CA GLN A 44 21.12 20.77 1.14
C GLN A 44 20.40 19.59 0.47
N GLU A 45 21.11 18.67 -0.19
CA GLU A 45 20.47 17.51 -0.83
C GLU A 45 20.61 16.26 0.05
N SER A 46 19.50 15.54 0.21
CA SER A 46 19.45 14.24 0.89
C SER A 46 20.44 13.26 0.25
N ALA A 47 21.11 12.45 1.07
CA ALA A 47 21.97 11.39 0.59
C ALA A 47 21.15 10.37 -0.21
N GLY A 48 21.38 10.27 -1.50
CA GLY A 48 20.67 9.36 -2.39
C GLY A 48 21.61 8.30 -2.97
N PHE A 49 21.10 7.09 -3.16
CA PHE A 49 21.83 6.01 -3.81
C PHE A 49 21.45 5.92 -5.29
N ARG A 50 22.46 5.76 -6.12
CA ARG A 50 22.25 5.54 -7.55
C ARG A 50 21.82 4.09 -7.80
N VAL A 51 20.65 3.94 -8.41
CA VAL A 51 20.14 2.66 -8.90
C VAL A 51 20.10 2.70 -10.42
N VAL A 52 20.59 1.66 -11.06
CA VAL A 52 20.58 1.51 -12.51
C VAL A 52 19.55 0.46 -12.88
N ILE A 53 18.62 0.84 -13.74
CA ILE A 53 17.56 -0.04 -14.24
C ILE A 53 17.79 -0.25 -15.73
N ALA A 54 17.87 -1.51 -16.16
CA ALA A 54 17.85 -1.86 -17.56
C ALA A 54 16.42 -2.05 -18.04
N LEU A 55 16.06 -1.41 -19.14
CA LEU A 55 14.76 -1.61 -19.78
C LEU A 55 14.76 -2.92 -20.57
N ASP A 56 13.70 -3.73 -20.42
CA ASP A 56 13.57 -5.00 -21.16
C ASP A 56 13.34 -4.73 -22.66
N ARG A 57 12.60 -3.67 -22.97
CA ARG A 57 12.29 -3.24 -24.35
C ARG A 57 12.30 -1.72 -24.44
N PRO A 58 13.46 -1.11 -24.68
CA PRO A 58 13.53 0.34 -24.82
C PRO A 58 12.80 0.79 -26.09
N PRO A 59 12.19 1.98 -26.10
CA PRO A 59 11.59 2.55 -27.30
C PRO A 59 12.68 2.88 -28.34
N GLU A 60 12.33 2.76 -29.61
CA GLU A 60 13.21 3.20 -30.71
C GLU A 60 13.48 4.71 -30.61
N GLY A 61 14.70 5.10 -30.86
CA GLY A 61 15.11 6.51 -30.81
C GLY A 61 15.19 7.10 -29.41
N LEU A 62 15.25 6.26 -28.36
CA LEU A 62 15.48 6.73 -27.00
C LEU A 62 16.79 7.52 -26.93
N ARG A 63 16.68 8.79 -26.50
CA ARG A 63 17.84 9.67 -26.33
C ARG A 63 18.32 9.66 -24.88
N PRO A 64 19.61 9.83 -24.64
CA PRO A 64 20.13 10.02 -23.29
C PRO A 64 19.59 11.32 -22.67
N GLU A 65 19.72 11.44 -21.34
CA GLU A 65 19.36 12.62 -20.55
C GLU A 65 17.84 12.97 -20.48
N LEU A 66 16.97 12.06 -20.91
CA LEU A 66 15.56 12.23 -20.70
C LEU A 66 15.19 11.96 -19.23
N SER A 67 14.34 12.82 -18.68
CA SER A 67 13.75 12.62 -17.35
C SER A 67 12.85 11.41 -17.35
N ALA A 68 12.95 10.63 -16.27
CA ALA A 68 12.13 9.44 -16.07
C ALA A 68 11.87 9.21 -14.59
N SER A 69 10.74 8.62 -14.29
CA SER A 69 10.41 8.06 -12.97
C SER A 69 10.35 6.54 -13.06
N ALA A 70 10.73 5.86 -11.97
CA ALA A 70 10.71 4.42 -11.93
C ALA A 70 10.09 3.94 -10.60
N ASP A 71 9.12 3.02 -10.71
CA ASP A 71 8.55 2.31 -9.58
C ASP A 71 9.24 0.93 -9.51
N VAL A 72 10.00 0.70 -8.46
CA VAL A 72 10.67 -0.59 -8.21
C VAL A 72 9.80 -1.44 -7.30
N ARG A 73 9.51 -2.66 -7.75
CA ARG A 73 8.73 -3.61 -6.99
C ARG A 73 9.66 -4.42 -6.09
N VAL A 74 9.74 -4.03 -4.83
CA VAL A 74 10.65 -4.64 -3.84
C VAL A 74 10.08 -5.89 -3.20
N GLU A 75 8.76 -6.03 -3.16
CA GLU A 75 8.11 -7.21 -2.60
C GLU A 75 6.78 -7.48 -3.31
N GLU A 76 6.47 -8.76 -3.53
CA GLU A 76 5.22 -9.19 -4.12
C GLU A 76 4.71 -10.43 -3.37
N ARG A 77 3.45 -10.39 -2.96
CA ARG A 77 2.78 -11.54 -2.34
C ARG A 77 1.59 -11.95 -3.20
N HIS A 78 1.50 -13.23 -3.46
CA HIS A 78 0.38 -13.79 -4.22
C HIS A 78 -0.55 -14.58 -3.30
N ARG A 79 -1.86 -14.50 -3.58
CA ARG A 79 -2.90 -15.27 -2.85
C ARG A 79 -2.92 -14.99 -1.35
N VAL A 80 -2.66 -13.78 -0.96
CA VAL A 80 -2.76 -13.33 0.42
C VAL A 80 -4.10 -12.68 0.70
N LEU A 81 -4.54 -12.79 1.95
CA LEU A 81 -5.70 -12.04 2.40
C LEU A 81 -5.32 -10.55 2.47
N SER A 82 -6.15 -9.70 1.91
CA SER A 82 -5.91 -8.26 1.91
C SER A 82 -7.17 -7.47 2.22
N VAL A 83 -6.99 -6.28 2.77
CA VAL A 83 -8.07 -5.33 3.04
C VAL A 83 -7.73 -3.96 2.47
N PRO A 84 -8.72 -3.18 2.01
CA PRO A 84 -8.50 -1.81 1.58
C PRO A 84 -7.84 -0.97 2.67
N ILE A 85 -6.93 -0.06 2.29
CA ILE A 85 -6.23 0.83 3.23
C ILE A 85 -7.23 1.60 4.12
N LEU A 86 -8.36 2.03 3.54
CA LEU A 86 -9.40 2.79 4.24
C LEU A 86 -10.13 1.99 5.32
N ALA A 87 -10.07 0.66 5.31
CA ALA A 87 -10.68 -0.19 6.32
C ALA A 87 -9.87 -0.26 7.62
N LEU A 88 -8.56 0.01 7.55
CA LEU A 88 -7.69 -0.06 8.72
C LEU A 88 -7.92 1.13 9.65
N THR A 89 -8.11 0.83 10.92
CA THR A 89 -8.27 1.84 11.97
C THR A 89 -7.51 1.43 13.22
N VAL A 90 -7.20 2.41 14.08
CA VAL A 90 -6.53 2.18 15.36
C VAL A 90 -7.53 2.43 16.47
N ARG A 91 -7.72 1.45 17.34
CA ARG A 91 -8.66 1.50 18.46
C ARG A 91 -8.02 1.09 19.78
N GLY A 92 -8.64 1.51 20.85
CA GLY A 92 -8.37 1.00 22.18
C GLY A 92 -8.89 -0.44 22.37
N PRO A 93 -8.66 -1.03 23.53
CA PRO A 93 -9.14 -2.38 23.86
C PRO A 93 -10.63 -2.54 23.58
N GLY A 94 -11.01 -3.66 22.95
CA GLY A 94 -12.40 -3.95 22.60
C GLY A 94 -13.04 -3.04 21.53
N GLY A 95 -12.25 -2.25 20.78
CA GLY A 95 -12.75 -1.35 19.74
C GLY A 95 -13.17 0.03 20.23
N GLY A 96 -12.95 0.33 21.48
CA GLY A 96 -13.23 1.65 22.07
C GLY A 96 -12.25 2.74 21.62
N PRO A 97 -12.41 3.97 22.13
CA PRO A 97 -11.47 5.06 21.84
C PRO A 97 -10.06 4.72 22.30
N VAL A 98 -9.06 5.24 21.56
CA VAL A 98 -7.67 5.15 21.99
C VAL A 98 -7.49 6.06 23.20
N GLY A 99 -7.27 5.46 24.37
CA GLY A 99 -6.96 6.17 25.61
C GLY A 99 -5.46 6.39 25.78
N ARG A 100 -5.01 6.34 27.05
CA ARG A 100 -3.57 6.43 27.41
C ARG A 100 -2.75 5.19 27.00
N THR A 101 -3.39 4.10 26.63
CA THR A 101 -2.77 2.87 26.17
C THR A 101 -2.52 2.93 24.66
N ARG A 102 -1.50 2.22 24.21
CA ARG A 102 -1.20 2.08 22.78
C ARG A 102 -2.41 1.51 22.05
N GLY A 103 -2.87 2.18 21.02
CA GLY A 103 -3.98 1.68 20.20
C GLY A 103 -3.58 0.40 19.46
N THR A 104 -4.56 -0.41 19.14
CA THR A 104 -4.43 -1.65 18.37
C THR A 104 -4.96 -1.42 16.95
N GLU A 105 -4.19 -1.82 15.96
CA GLU A 105 -4.63 -1.82 14.57
C GLU A 105 -5.67 -2.91 14.33
N GLY A 106 -6.70 -2.57 13.59
CA GLY A 106 -7.77 -3.51 13.32
C GLY A 106 -8.75 -2.98 12.27
N VAL A 107 -9.74 -3.79 11.97
CA VAL A 107 -10.81 -3.48 11.02
C VAL A 107 -12.17 -3.74 11.65
N TRP A 108 -13.20 -3.10 11.10
CA TRP A 108 -14.58 -3.40 11.43
C TRP A 108 -15.09 -4.52 10.53
N VAL A 109 -15.45 -5.64 11.14
CA VAL A 109 -16.10 -6.78 10.47
C VAL A 109 -17.59 -6.73 10.75
N VAL A 110 -18.40 -6.95 9.70
CA VAL A 110 -19.85 -7.02 9.84
C VAL A 110 -20.24 -8.44 10.23
N ARG A 111 -20.86 -8.57 11.39
CA ARG A 111 -21.46 -9.81 11.89
C ARG A 111 -22.88 -9.54 12.31
N ASP A 112 -23.82 -10.29 11.77
CA ASP A 112 -25.26 -10.12 12.08
C ASP A 112 -25.73 -8.65 11.94
N ASN A 113 -25.29 -7.97 10.87
CA ASN A 113 -25.54 -6.55 10.61
C ASN A 113 -24.97 -5.58 11.66
N GLN A 114 -24.06 -6.01 12.50
CA GLN A 114 -23.41 -5.19 13.51
C GLN A 114 -21.90 -5.10 13.28
N ALA A 115 -21.31 -3.95 13.60
CA ALA A 115 -19.89 -3.73 13.55
C ALA A 115 -19.18 -4.38 14.73
N ALA A 116 -18.25 -5.27 14.46
CA ALA A 116 -17.35 -5.87 15.44
C ALA A 116 -15.91 -5.48 15.12
N PHE A 117 -15.20 -4.90 16.09
CA PHE A 117 -13.78 -4.59 15.91
C PHE A 117 -12.94 -5.85 16.01
N VAL A 118 -12.15 -6.11 14.98
CA VAL A 118 -11.26 -7.26 14.93
C VAL A 118 -9.82 -6.75 14.79
N PRO A 119 -8.96 -7.00 15.79
CA PRO A 119 -7.54 -6.72 15.69
C PRO A 119 -6.92 -7.52 14.55
N VAL A 120 -6.06 -6.88 13.76
CA VAL A 120 -5.37 -7.53 12.64
C VAL A 120 -3.86 -7.31 12.74
N GLN A 121 -3.12 -8.28 12.23
CA GLN A 121 -1.69 -8.11 11.96
C GLN A 121 -1.52 -7.86 10.47
N VAL A 122 -1.06 -6.67 10.14
CA VAL A 122 -0.80 -6.29 8.76
C VAL A 122 0.59 -6.75 8.31
N GLY A 123 0.72 -7.00 7.03
CA GLY A 123 1.97 -7.33 6.36
C GLY A 123 2.43 -6.19 5.46
N ILE A 124 2.76 -6.52 4.23
CA ILE A 124 3.16 -5.52 3.24
C ILE A 124 2.00 -4.59 2.87
N THR A 125 2.37 -3.35 2.57
CA THR A 125 1.44 -2.33 2.10
C THR A 125 1.57 -2.19 0.59
N GLY A 126 0.47 -2.44 -0.13
CA GLY A 126 0.35 -2.13 -1.54
C GLY A 126 -0.23 -0.72 -1.77
N GLU A 127 -0.51 -0.38 -3.02
CA GLU A 127 -1.06 0.95 -3.36
C GLU A 127 -2.44 1.21 -2.76
N GLN A 128 -3.29 0.18 -2.66
CA GLN A 128 -4.68 0.32 -2.21
C GLN A 128 -5.07 -0.65 -1.09
N HIS A 129 -4.24 -1.64 -0.80
CA HIS A 129 -4.54 -2.71 0.13
C HIS A 129 -3.38 -3.01 1.06
N PHE A 130 -3.71 -3.43 2.29
CA PHE A 130 -2.77 -4.07 3.21
C PHE A 130 -2.89 -5.59 3.13
N GLU A 131 -1.78 -6.28 3.18
CA GLU A 131 -1.77 -7.71 3.49
C GLU A 131 -2.23 -7.92 4.94
N VAL A 132 -3.08 -8.93 5.17
CA VAL A 132 -3.49 -9.36 6.51
C VAL A 132 -2.88 -10.71 6.81
N LYS A 133 -1.95 -10.75 7.76
CA LYS A 133 -1.28 -11.99 8.21
C LYS A 133 -2.11 -12.76 9.22
N ALA A 134 -2.85 -12.06 10.06
CA ALA A 134 -3.71 -12.65 11.07
C ALA A 134 -4.87 -11.73 11.48
N GLY A 135 -5.94 -12.31 12.03
CA GLY A 135 -7.10 -11.60 12.54
C GLY A 135 -8.36 -11.76 11.69
N LEU A 136 -8.24 -11.97 10.39
CA LEU A 136 -9.37 -12.15 9.48
C LEU A 136 -9.36 -13.53 8.80
N ARG A 137 -10.51 -13.87 8.24
CA ARG A 137 -10.69 -15.05 7.38
C ARG A 137 -11.22 -14.64 6.01
N ALA A 138 -10.93 -15.44 5.01
CA ALA A 138 -11.53 -15.25 3.70
C ALA A 138 -13.05 -15.34 3.80
N GLY A 139 -13.74 -14.35 3.23
CA GLY A 139 -15.20 -14.23 3.33
C GLY A 139 -15.70 -13.31 4.45
N ASP A 140 -14.84 -12.83 5.35
CA ASP A 140 -15.25 -11.80 6.31
C ASP A 140 -15.63 -10.52 5.57
N LEU A 141 -16.80 -9.96 5.91
CA LEU A 141 -17.27 -8.71 5.35
C LEU A 141 -16.72 -7.55 6.16
N VAL A 142 -15.90 -6.70 5.51
CA VAL A 142 -15.17 -5.61 6.17
C VAL A 142 -15.76 -4.26 5.76
N VAL A 143 -15.87 -3.34 6.73
CA VAL A 143 -16.28 -1.96 6.44
C VAL A 143 -15.09 -1.19 5.88
N ALA A 144 -15.16 -0.80 4.60
CA ALA A 144 -14.09 -0.15 3.88
C ALA A 144 -14.31 1.35 3.62
N GLY A 145 -15.37 1.95 4.12
CA GLY A 145 -15.66 3.38 3.95
C GLY A 145 -17.11 3.73 4.23
N PRO A 146 -17.49 4.99 4.16
CA PRO A 146 -16.62 6.18 4.06
C PRO A 146 -15.66 6.34 5.25
N TYR A 147 -14.56 7.07 5.06
CA TYR A 147 -13.49 7.21 6.07
C TYR A 147 -14.01 7.66 7.44
N ASP A 148 -14.89 8.66 7.45
CA ASP A 148 -15.47 9.17 8.71
C ASP A 148 -16.36 8.13 9.40
N ALA A 149 -17.07 7.30 8.62
CA ALA A 149 -17.86 6.20 9.17
C ALA A 149 -16.95 5.18 9.86
N VAL A 150 -15.89 4.71 9.19
CA VAL A 150 -14.93 3.76 9.78
C VAL A 150 -14.35 4.28 11.09
N ARG A 151 -14.10 5.59 11.18
CA ARG A 151 -13.54 6.21 12.39
C ARG A 151 -14.55 6.46 13.50
N SER A 152 -15.83 6.63 13.19
CA SER A 152 -16.87 6.91 14.16
C SER A 152 -17.56 5.66 14.71
N LEU A 153 -17.49 4.52 13.99
CA LEU A 153 -18.09 3.26 14.40
C LEU A 153 -17.67 2.83 15.80
N LYS A 154 -18.65 2.24 16.49
CA LYS A 154 -18.49 1.60 17.81
C LYS A 154 -18.89 0.13 17.71
N PRO A 155 -18.41 -0.72 18.61
CA PRO A 155 -18.87 -2.10 18.70
C PRO A 155 -20.38 -2.18 18.86
N GLY A 156 -21.04 -2.97 18.02
CA GLY A 156 -22.49 -3.15 18.03
C GLY A 156 -23.29 -2.17 17.18
N ASP A 157 -22.66 -1.16 16.58
CA ASP A 157 -23.35 -0.26 15.65
C ASP A 157 -23.92 -1.05 14.47
N VAL A 158 -25.16 -0.73 14.10
CA VAL A 158 -25.81 -1.36 12.95
C VAL A 158 -25.22 -0.81 11.65
N VAL A 159 -24.73 -1.70 10.80
CA VAL A 159 -24.16 -1.37 9.49
C VAL A 159 -24.97 -2.06 8.39
N ARG A 160 -25.22 -1.34 7.29
CA ARG A 160 -25.86 -1.87 6.10
C ARG A 160 -24.87 -1.83 4.96
N SER A 161 -24.84 -2.88 4.16
CA SER A 161 -24.03 -2.85 2.92
C SER A 161 -24.72 -1.96 1.88
N GLU A 162 -23.92 -1.26 1.08
CA GLU A 162 -24.42 -0.40 0.01
C GLU A 162 -25.25 -1.19 -1.00
N ALA A 163 -24.86 -2.44 -1.29
CA ALA A 163 -25.62 -3.36 -2.14
C ALA A 163 -27.01 -3.71 -1.57
N ALA A 164 -27.16 -3.78 -0.24
CA ALA A 164 -28.46 -4.01 0.40
C ALA A 164 -29.34 -2.76 0.40
N ALA A 165 -28.73 -1.57 0.48
CA ALA A 165 -29.45 -0.30 0.44
C ALA A 165 -29.98 0.03 -0.98
N GLU A 166 -29.29 -0.41 -2.04
CA GLU A 166 -29.79 -0.28 -3.42
C GLU A 166 -30.91 -1.26 -3.74
N ALA A 167 -30.91 -2.45 -3.15
CA ALA A 167 -31.97 -3.43 -3.34
C ALA A 167 -33.30 -3.03 -2.69
N GLU A 168 -33.27 -2.25 -1.61
CA GLU A 168 -34.46 -1.74 -0.91
C GLU A 168 -35.10 -0.51 -1.60
N LYS A 169 -34.37 0.13 -2.53
CA LYS A 169 -34.85 1.29 -3.31
C LYS A 169 -35.53 0.95 -4.65
N LYS A 170 -35.62 -0.32 -5.00
CA LYS A 170 -36.19 -0.81 -6.25
C LYS A 170 -37.47 -1.58 -6.02
#